data_15358da14e3392a395f514c5ecb0a5e9
#
_entry.id   15358da14e3392a395f514c5ecb0a5e9
#
_cell.length_a   1.000
_cell.length_b   1.000
_cell.length_c   1.000
_cell.angle_alpha   90.00
_cell.angle_beta   90.00
_cell.angle_gamma   90.00
#
_symmetry.space_group_name_H-M   'P 1'
#
loop_
_entity.id
_entity.type
_entity.pdbx_description
1 polymer ?
#
loop_
_entity_poly.entity_id
_entity_poly.type
_entity_poly.pdbx_seq_one_letter_code
_entity_poly.pdbx_strand_id
1 'polypeptide(L)'
;ALVSASGHHGSAGWGALADTALGIPDHHYREGSASLTLGSGFFRPDSRPSRDCSVLLARHQQRTVEGQLRWLDLMAGCGIRSLRWGLEAVQAKPERVELWVNDGDPDRLPCLENNLSDLPSPVRISSQAAEVLLAQAYLEGRFFDLIDLDAFGAPGALIQPVLQALRFDGMLLLASTDGRSPTGHDRAGAVRSLGAAARVHPASWELALRHQLGLLARQAWMLGRGLQPLLCFSEGRTFRVVVRMRRQLQPGEEHHLGLIARCEAC
;
A
#
# COMPACT_ATOMS: atom_id res chain seq x y z
N ALA A 1 31.33 39.22 24.38
CA ALA A 1 30.70 40.23 23.53
C ALA A 1 29.74 39.49 22.56
N LEU A 2 28.47 39.65 22.80
CA LEU A 2 27.38 39.21 21.93
C LEU A 2 27.37 40.08 20.65
N VAL A 3 27.26 39.44 19.48
CA VAL A 3 26.73 40.09 18.28
C VAL A 3 25.71 39.13 17.66
N SER A 4 24.45 39.54 17.70
CA SER A 4 23.35 38.95 17.00
C SER A 4 23.43 39.30 15.51
N ALA A 5 23.26 38.30 14.63
CA ALA A 5 22.99 38.52 13.22
C ALA A 5 21.72 37.74 12.86
N SER A 6 20.61 38.46 12.78
CA SER A 6 19.36 38.04 12.21
C SER A 6 19.47 37.92 10.70
N GLY A 7 19.47 36.73 10.16
CA GLY A 7 19.40 36.46 8.74
C GLY A 7 18.05 35.82 8.42
N HIS A 8 17.11 36.60 7.89
CA HIS A 8 15.92 36.12 7.27
C HIS A 8 16.29 35.31 6.01
N HIS A 9 16.18 34.00 6.06
CA HIS A 9 16.06 33.20 4.86
C HIS A 9 14.60 32.81 4.67
N GLY A 10 14.02 33.39 3.65
CA GLY A 10 12.67 33.10 3.20
C GLY A 10 12.47 31.61 2.92
N SER A 11 11.57 31.02 3.65
CA SER A 11 11.01 29.71 3.34
C SER A 11 10.14 29.84 2.09
N ALA A 12 10.73 29.64 0.92
CA ALA A 12 9.97 29.50 -0.33
C ALA A 12 9.12 28.23 -0.24
N GLY A 13 7.83 28.47 -0.24
CA GLY A 13 6.68 27.60 -0.15
C GLY A 13 6.75 26.22 -0.80
N TRP A 14 6.74 25.21 0.03
CA TRP A 14 6.31 23.87 -0.30
C TRP A 14 4.80 23.65 0.01
N GLY A 15 4.07 24.74 0.33
CA GLY A 15 2.67 24.74 0.69
C GLY A 15 1.67 24.87 -0.47
N ALA A 16 2.11 25.08 -1.71
CA ALA A 16 1.18 25.52 -2.77
C ALA A 16 0.67 24.45 -3.73
N LEU A 17 0.96 23.16 -3.48
CA LEU A 17 0.39 22.04 -4.29
C LEU A 17 -0.55 21.10 -3.50
N ALA A 18 -0.82 21.40 -2.23
CA ALA A 18 -1.77 20.64 -1.41
C ALA A 18 -3.18 21.26 -1.37
N ASP A 19 -3.35 22.47 -1.83
CA ASP A 19 -4.58 23.26 -1.64
C ASP A 19 -5.55 23.28 -2.83
N THR A 20 -5.46 22.30 -3.74
CA THR A 20 -6.56 22.01 -4.65
C THR A 20 -7.40 20.80 -4.23
N ALA A 21 -7.36 20.40 -2.98
CA ALA A 21 -8.41 19.61 -2.38
C ALA A 21 -9.61 20.54 -2.16
N LEU A 22 -10.46 20.62 -3.18
CA LEU A 22 -11.71 21.36 -3.15
C LEU A 22 -12.55 20.89 -1.97
N GLY A 23 -12.71 21.76 -0.97
CA GLY A 23 -13.65 21.58 0.13
C GLY A 23 -15.10 21.71 -0.35
N ILE A 24 -15.55 20.73 -1.15
CA ILE A 24 -16.95 20.60 -1.58
C ILE A 24 -17.42 19.22 -1.14
N PRO A 25 -18.42 19.11 -0.26
CA PRO A 25 -18.81 17.86 0.40
C PRO A 25 -19.33 16.74 -0.51
N ASP A 26 -19.68 17.00 -1.78
CA ASP A 26 -20.40 16.07 -2.65
C ASP A 26 -19.77 15.84 -4.04
N HIS A 27 -18.43 15.76 -4.12
CA HIS A 27 -17.82 15.40 -5.40
C HIS A 27 -18.10 13.96 -5.75
N HIS A 28 -18.96 13.75 -6.72
CA HIS A 28 -19.17 12.47 -7.38
C HIS A 28 -18.01 12.18 -8.32
N TYR A 29 -17.43 10.99 -8.20
CA TYR A 29 -16.33 10.51 -9.02
C TYR A 29 -16.67 9.18 -9.67
N ARG A 30 -16.25 9.02 -10.93
CA ARG A 30 -16.44 7.77 -11.67
C ARG A 30 -15.11 7.23 -12.17
N GLU A 31 -14.89 5.94 -11.93
CA GLU A 31 -13.70 5.24 -12.41
C GLU A 31 -14.05 3.76 -12.67
N GLY A 32 -13.80 3.29 -13.90
CA GLY A 32 -14.24 1.96 -14.29
C GLY A 32 -15.75 1.81 -14.14
N SER A 33 -16.17 0.78 -13.43
CA SER A 33 -17.59 0.55 -13.08
C SER A 33 -18.03 1.25 -11.80
N ALA A 34 -17.09 1.84 -11.06
CA ALA A 34 -17.40 2.52 -9.80
C ALA A 34 -17.92 3.94 -10.00
N SER A 35 -18.97 4.28 -9.24
CA SER A 35 -19.51 5.63 -9.10
C SER A 35 -19.72 5.88 -7.61
N LEU A 36 -19.08 6.91 -7.05
CA LEU A 36 -19.01 7.11 -5.60
C LEU A 36 -18.85 8.58 -5.22
N THR A 37 -19.13 8.89 -3.97
CA THR A 37 -18.85 10.19 -3.33
C THR A 37 -17.46 10.15 -2.71
N LEU A 38 -16.63 11.17 -2.94
CA LEU A 38 -15.26 11.23 -2.40
C LEU A 38 -15.21 11.60 -0.91
N GLY A 39 -16.18 12.39 -0.44
CA GLY A 39 -16.14 12.95 0.90
C GLY A 39 -15.02 13.98 1.07
N SER A 40 -14.71 14.34 2.33
CA SER A 40 -13.71 15.36 2.68
C SER A 40 -12.27 14.83 2.75
N GLY A 41 -12.01 13.57 2.39
CA GLY A 41 -10.69 12.94 2.51
C GLY A 41 -9.76 13.19 1.35
N PHE A 42 -8.51 12.82 1.55
CA PHE A 42 -7.53 12.83 0.49
C PHE A 42 -7.91 11.82 -0.60
N PHE A 43 -7.91 12.27 -1.84
CA PHE A 43 -8.13 11.43 -3.00
C PHE A 43 -7.21 11.85 -4.15
N ARG A 44 -6.63 10.87 -4.83
CA ARG A 44 -5.71 11.10 -5.94
C ARG A 44 -6.22 10.39 -7.20
N PRO A 45 -6.80 11.13 -8.17
CA PRO A 45 -7.26 10.57 -9.45
C PRO A 45 -6.14 9.85 -10.20
N ASP A 46 -4.93 10.43 -10.21
CA ASP A 46 -3.76 9.91 -10.94
C ASP A 46 -3.31 8.51 -10.48
N SER A 47 -3.77 8.05 -9.31
CA SER A 47 -3.50 6.66 -8.86
C SER A 47 -4.43 5.61 -9.50
N ARG A 48 -5.17 5.97 -10.55
CA ARG A 48 -6.01 5.03 -11.30
C ARG A 48 -5.23 3.81 -11.82
N PRO A 49 -4.03 3.93 -12.42
CA PRO A 49 -3.29 2.75 -12.89
C PRO A 49 -3.03 1.72 -11.80
N SER A 50 -2.73 2.15 -10.57
CA SER A 50 -2.56 1.22 -9.46
C SER A 50 -3.85 0.52 -9.04
N ARG A 51 -4.97 1.22 -9.09
CA ARG A 51 -6.30 0.63 -8.83
C ARG A 51 -6.68 -0.34 -9.94
N ASP A 52 -6.39 -0.04 -11.21
CA ASP A 52 -6.58 -0.95 -12.34
C ASP A 52 -5.76 -2.25 -12.15
N CYS A 53 -4.48 -2.13 -11.78
CA CYS A 53 -3.64 -3.29 -11.45
C CYS A 53 -4.22 -4.11 -10.29
N SER A 54 -4.71 -3.44 -9.23
CA SER A 54 -5.30 -4.14 -8.09
C SER A 54 -6.57 -4.92 -8.46
N VAL A 55 -7.40 -4.37 -9.34
CA VAL A 55 -8.60 -5.06 -9.87
C VAL A 55 -8.20 -6.30 -10.67
N LEU A 56 -7.17 -6.18 -11.52
CA LEU A 56 -6.70 -7.33 -12.32
C LEU A 56 -6.13 -8.44 -11.43
N LEU A 57 -5.37 -8.10 -10.40
CA LEU A 57 -4.81 -9.05 -9.44
C LEU A 57 -5.90 -9.73 -8.60
N ALA A 58 -6.86 -8.96 -8.11
CA ALA A 58 -8.02 -9.49 -7.39
C ALA A 58 -8.87 -10.43 -8.27
N ARG A 59 -9.11 -10.05 -9.53
CA ARG A 59 -9.80 -10.88 -10.51
C ARG A 59 -9.05 -12.18 -10.80
N HIS A 60 -7.73 -12.09 -10.96
CA HIS A 60 -6.90 -13.28 -11.13
C HIS A 60 -7.03 -14.22 -9.94
N GLN A 61 -6.96 -13.70 -8.73
CA GLN A 61 -7.10 -14.52 -7.52
C GLN A 61 -8.48 -15.16 -7.41
N GLN A 62 -9.54 -14.42 -7.69
CA GLN A 62 -10.92 -14.93 -7.66
C GLN A 62 -11.14 -16.10 -8.65
N ARG A 63 -10.42 -16.08 -9.78
CA ARG A 63 -10.48 -17.14 -10.80
C ARG A 63 -9.61 -18.36 -10.49
N THR A 64 -8.50 -18.17 -9.79
CA THR A 64 -7.48 -19.21 -9.60
C THR A 64 -7.51 -19.88 -8.24
N VAL A 65 -8.12 -19.23 -7.25
CA VAL A 65 -8.23 -19.74 -5.89
C VAL A 65 -9.66 -20.24 -5.65
N GLU A 66 -9.79 -21.45 -5.19
CA GLU A 66 -11.07 -22.03 -4.81
C GLU A 66 -11.45 -21.69 -3.36
N GLY A 67 -12.74 -21.81 -3.01
CA GLY A 67 -13.27 -21.58 -1.66
C GLY A 67 -13.53 -20.10 -1.35
N GLN A 68 -13.58 -19.79 -0.07
CA GLN A 68 -13.84 -18.42 0.43
C GLN A 68 -12.58 -17.59 0.38
N LEU A 69 -12.71 -16.37 -0.11
CA LEU A 69 -11.66 -15.36 -0.18
C LEU A 69 -11.98 -14.21 0.77
N ARG A 70 -10.94 -13.64 1.36
CA ARG A 70 -11.05 -12.44 2.20
C ARG A 70 -10.04 -11.41 1.73
N TRP A 71 -10.54 -10.26 1.30
CA TRP A 71 -9.72 -9.15 0.81
C TRP A 71 -9.82 -7.97 1.78
N LEU A 72 -8.68 -7.37 2.09
CA LEU A 72 -8.57 -6.23 3.00
C LEU A 72 -8.05 -5.00 2.27
N ASP A 73 -8.86 -3.95 2.26
CA ASP A 73 -8.46 -2.58 1.95
C ASP A 73 -8.19 -1.88 3.29
N LEU A 74 -6.90 -1.78 3.64
CA LEU A 74 -6.49 -1.44 5.01
C LEU A 74 -6.59 0.06 5.31
N MET A 75 -6.48 0.89 4.27
CA MET A 75 -6.53 2.35 4.34
C MET A 75 -7.41 2.88 3.20
N ALA A 76 -8.70 2.62 3.31
CA ALA A 76 -9.63 2.66 2.18
C ALA A 76 -10.01 4.08 1.70
N GLY A 77 -9.86 5.11 2.55
CA GLY A 77 -10.27 6.47 2.22
C GLY A 77 -11.76 6.54 1.87
N CYS A 78 -12.08 6.80 0.60
CA CYS A 78 -13.47 6.81 0.09
C CYS A 78 -13.98 5.42 -0.35
N GLY A 79 -13.18 4.36 -0.22
CA GLY A 79 -13.57 3.00 -0.58
C GLY A 79 -13.53 2.66 -2.07
N ILE A 80 -12.94 3.51 -2.91
CA ILE A 80 -12.93 3.30 -4.37
C ILE A 80 -12.30 1.97 -4.79
N ARG A 81 -11.24 1.54 -4.12
CA ARG A 81 -10.55 0.28 -4.43
C ARG A 81 -11.46 -0.90 -4.12
N SER A 82 -12.03 -0.93 -2.93
CA SER A 82 -12.99 -1.97 -2.51
C SER A 82 -14.24 -1.99 -3.39
N LEU A 83 -14.78 -0.83 -3.75
CA LEU A 83 -15.92 -0.72 -4.66
C LEU A 83 -15.58 -1.32 -6.05
N ARG A 84 -14.42 -0.99 -6.59
CA ARG A 84 -13.95 -1.55 -7.87
C ARG A 84 -13.67 -3.05 -7.77
N TRP A 85 -13.14 -3.53 -6.65
CA TRP A 85 -12.98 -4.98 -6.45
C TRP A 85 -14.33 -5.70 -6.52
N GLY A 86 -15.33 -5.20 -5.79
CA GLY A 86 -16.66 -5.79 -5.79
C GLY A 86 -17.35 -5.78 -7.14
N LEU A 87 -17.25 -4.66 -7.88
CA LEU A 87 -17.91 -4.47 -9.16
C LEU A 87 -17.16 -5.08 -10.36
N GLU A 88 -15.82 -5.07 -10.32
CA GLU A 88 -15.01 -5.40 -11.50
C GLU A 88 -14.22 -6.70 -11.34
N ALA A 89 -13.73 -7.01 -10.13
CA ALA A 89 -12.93 -8.21 -9.90
C ALA A 89 -13.81 -9.43 -9.59
N VAL A 90 -14.87 -9.25 -8.83
CA VAL A 90 -15.82 -10.32 -8.47
C VAL A 90 -16.80 -10.53 -9.61
N GLN A 91 -16.53 -11.53 -10.46
CA GLN A 91 -17.33 -11.79 -11.66
C GLN A 91 -18.43 -12.84 -11.47
N ALA A 92 -18.24 -13.75 -10.53
CA ALA A 92 -19.18 -14.81 -10.22
C ALA A 92 -19.12 -15.16 -8.72
N LYS A 93 -20.25 -15.58 -8.16
CA LYS A 93 -20.34 -16.01 -6.77
C LYS A 93 -19.83 -14.94 -5.79
N PRO A 94 -20.47 -13.76 -5.74
CA PRO A 94 -20.01 -12.65 -4.89
C PRO A 94 -19.97 -13.05 -3.40
N GLU A 95 -20.77 -14.01 -2.99
CA GLU A 95 -20.77 -14.57 -1.64
C GLU A 95 -19.47 -15.27 -1.24
N ARG A 96 -18.61 -15.59 -2.22
CA ARG A 96 -17.28 -16.17 -1.96
C ARG A 96 -16.23 -15.16 -1.55
N VAL A 97 -16.46 -13.87 -1.75
CA VAL A 97 -15.48 -12.82 -1.51
C VAL A 97 -15.99 -11.90 -0.42
N GLU A 98 -15.43 -12.00 0.76
CA GLU A 98 -15.67 -11.07 1.86
C GLU A 98 -14.69 -9.89 1.75
N LEU A 99 -15.22 -8.67 1.64
CA LEU A 99 -14.45 -7.44 1.60
C LEU A 99 -14.36 -6.83 3.00
N TRP A 100 -13.15 -6.70 3.51
CA TRP A 100 -12.87 -5.94 4.72
C TRP A 100 -12.33 -4.58 4.31
N VAL A 101 -13.00 -3.53 4.76
CA VAL A 101 -12.73 -2.16 4.38
C VAL A 101 -12.51 -1.35 5.64
N ASN A 102 -11.29 -0.88 5.83
CA ASN A 102 -10.90 -0.15 7.01
C ASN A 102 -10.31 1.21 6.67
N ASP A 103 -10.62 2.20 7.48
CA ASP A 103 -9.87 3.45 7.52
C ASP A 103 -9.69 3.90 8.97
N GLY A 104 -8.50 4.40 9.33
CA GLY A 104 -8.21 4.86 10.68
C GLY A 104 -8.96 6.15 11.07
N ASP A 105 -9.49 6.89 10.10
CA ASP A 105 -10.26 8.10 10.30
C ASP A 105 -11.76 7.77 10.41
N PRO A 106 -12.38 7.94 11.60
CA PRO A 106 -13.80 7.65 11.79
C PRO A 106 -14.74 8.52 10.92
N ASP A 107 -14.27 9.67 10.47
CA ASP A 107 -15.05 10.54 9.60
C ASP A 107 -15.24 9.95 8.18
N ARG A 108 -14.51 8.85 7.87
CA ARG A 108 -14.68 8.10 6.62
C ARG A 108 -15.87 7.12 6.65
N LEU A 109 -16.30 6.70 7.85
CA LEU A 109 -17.33 5.66 7.97
C LEU A 109 -18.60 5.96 7.17
N PRO A 110 -19.25 7.15 7.29
CA PRO A 110 -20.47 7.40 6.54
C PRO A 110 -20.28 7.35 5.02
N CYS A 111 -19.12 7.80 4.55
CA CYS A 111 -18.75 7.75 3.13
C CYS A 111 -18.56 6.31 2.66
N LEU A 112 -17.85 5.49 3.43
CA LEU A 112 -17.63 4.08 3.13
C LEU A 112 -18.93 3.28 3.12
N GLU A 113 -19.79 3.47 4.13
CA GLU A 113 -21.10 2.83 4.23
C GLU A 113 -21.97 3.17 3.03
N ASN A 114 -22.06 4.44 2.66
CA ASN A 114 -22.83 4.88 1.50
C ASN A 114 -22.27 4.31 0.18
N ASN A 115 -20.96 4.38 -0.03
CA ASN A 115 -20.33 3.98 -1.30
C ASN A 115 -20.34 2.47 -1.53
N LEU A 116 -20.42 1.66 -0.47
CA LEU A 116 -20.31 0.21 -0.55
C LEU A 116 -21.63 -0.52 -0.30
N SER A 117 -22.73 0.23 -0.03
CA SER A 117 -24.05 -0.32 0.33
C SER A 117 -24.64 -1.30 -0.69
N ASP A 118 -24.39 -1.05 -1.97
CA ASP A 118 -25.00 -1.81 -3.07
C ASP A 118 -24.13 -2.97 -3.58
N LEU A 119 -23.00 -3.23 -2.92
CA LEU A 119 -22.14 -4.33 -3.32
C LEU A 119 -22.80 -5.70 -3.04
N PRO A 120 -22.77 -6.61 -4.01
CA PRO A 120 -23.34 -7.95 -3.81
C PRO A 120 -22.47 -8.87 -2.93
N SER A 121 -21.19 -8.54 -2.76
CA SER A 121 -20.27 -9.24 -1.87
C SER A 121 -20.51 -8.84 -0.41
N PRO A 122 -20.33 -9.75 0.57
CA PRO A 122 -20.29 -9.38 1.97
C PRO A 122 -19.23 -8.33 2.25
N VAL A 123 -19.61 -7.20 2.85
CA VAL A 123 -18.73 -6.10 3.20
C VAL A 123 -18.69 -5.92 4.72
N ARG A 124 -17.49 -5.82 5.26
CA ARG A 124 -17.25 -5.47 6.66
C ARG A 124 -16.47 -4.16 6.74
N ILE A 125 -17.12 -3.12 7.22
CA ILE A 125 -16.50 -1.79 7.38
C ILE A 125 -16.05 -1.61 8.82
N SER A 126 -14.89 -1.00 9.03
CA SER A 126 -14.36 -0.66 10.34
C SER A 126 -13.58 0.66 10.30
N SER A 127 -13.48 1.30 11.48
CA SER A 127 -12.60 2.45 11.68
C SER A 127 -11.67 2.15 12.84
N GLN A 128 -10.54 1.53 12.51
CA GLN A 128 -9.53 1.13 13.48
C GLN A 128 -8.15 1.57 12.99
N ALA A 129 -7.23 1.83 13.92
CA ALA A 129 -5.83 1.91 13.57
C ALA A 129 -5.40 0.60 12.90
N ALA A 130 -4.62 0.70 11.83
CA ALA A 130 -4.23 -0.45 11.02
C ALA A 130 -3.57 -1.57 11.85
N GLU A 131 -2.71 -1.19 12.80
CA GLU A 131 -2.02 -2.11 13.71
C GLU A 131 -3.01 -2.89 14.58
N VAL A 132 -4.05 -2.22 15.07
CA VAL A 132 -5.08 -2.84 15.92
C VAL A 132 -5.88 -3.86 15.13
N LEU A 133 -6.36 -3.49 13.94
CA LEU A 133 -7.10 -4.41 13.07
C LEU A 133 -6.27 -5.65 12.72
N LEU A 134 -5.02 -5.44 12.31
CA LEU A 134 -4.13 -6.54 11.92
C LEU A 134 -3.83 -7.47 13.10
N ALA A 135 -3.60 -6.91 14.29
CA ALA A 135 -3.36 -7.69 15.51
C ALA A 135 -4.60 -8.51 15.90
N GLN A 136 -5.78 -7.91 15.86
CA GLN A 136 -7.04 -8.61 16.13
C GLN A 136 -7.30 -9.73 15.13
N ALA A 137 -7.12 -9.45 13.83
CA ALA A 137 -7.27 -10.46 12.79
C ALA A 137 -6.34 -11.66 13.01
N TYR A 138 -5.09 -11.40 13.37
CA TYR A 138 -4.13 -12.45 13.69
C TYR A 138 -4.54 -13.27 14.92
N LEU A 139 -4.96 -12.63 16.01
CA LEU A 139 -5.40 -13.31 17.23
C LEU A 139 -6.66 -14.16 17.01
N GLU A 140 -7.56 -13.70 16.15
CA GLU A 140 -8.78 -14.43 15.79
C GLU A 140 -8.56 -15.50 14.70
N GLY A 141 -7.33 -15.66 14.18
CA GLY A 141 -7.02 -16.59 13.09
C GLY A 141 -7.69 -16.20 11.76
N ARG A 142 -8.00 -14.93 11.57
CA ARG A 142 -8.63 -14.40 10.36
C ARG A 142 -7.57 -13.86 9.41
N PHE A 143 -7.15 -14.69 8.49
CA PHE A 143 -6.14 -14.33 7.50
C PHE A 143 -6.77 -13.87 6.19
N PHE A 144 -6.08 -12.97 5.50
CA PHE A 144 -6.52 -12.37 4.24
C PHE A 144 -5.80 -12.97 3.04
N ASP A 145 -6.52 -13.18 1.96
CA ASP A 145 -5.98 -13.66 0.69
C ASP A 145 -5.37 -12.52 -0.12
N LEU A 146 -5.85 -11.30 0.08
CA LEU A 146 -5.32 -10.08 -0.52
C LEU A 146 -5.39 -8.96 0.50
N ILE A 147 -4.28 -8.24 0.67
CA ILE A 147 -4.21 -7.00 1.48
C ILE A 147 -3.70 -5.88 0.59
N ASP A 148 -4.40 -4.76 0.57
CA ASP A 148 -3.88 -3.50 0.04
C ASP A 148 -3.46 -2.60 1.20
N LEU A 149 -2.18 -2.23 1.20
CA LEU A 149 -1.57 -1.28 2.13
C LEU A 149 -1.09 -0.06 1.34
N ASP A 150 -1.97 0.90 1.16
CA ASP A 150 -1.69 2.17 0.47
C ASP A 150 -1.39 3.28 1.50
N ALA A 151 -0.24 3.16 2.16
CA ALA A 151 0.15 4.02 3.27
C ALA A 151 0.76 5.35 2.81
N PHE A 152 0.49 6.41 3.58
CA PHE A 152 1.26 7.64 3.49
C PHE A 152 2.67 7.43 4.07
N GLY A 153 3.68 7.98 3.39
CA GLY A 153 5.07 7.89 3.82
C GLY A 153 5.66 6.50 3.64
N ALA A 154 6.43 6.05 4.64
CA ALA A 154 7.11 4.77 4.65
C ALA A 154 6.31 3.74 5.47
N PRO A 155 5.82 2.64 4.87
CA PRO A 155 4.96 1.66 5.55
C PRO A 155 5.70 0.68 6.46
N GLY A 156 6.99 0.91 6.75
CA GLY A 156 7.88 -0.06 7.42
C GLY A 156 7.32 -0.68 8.69
N ALA A 157 6.65 0.11 9.53
CA ALA A 157 6.07 -0.37 10.80
C ALA A 157 4.92 -1.37 10.61
N LEU A 158 4.20 -1.29 9.48
CA LEU A 158 3.05 -2.14 9.19
C LEU A 158 3.42 -3.43 8.46
N ILE A 159 4.64 -3.57 7.95
CA ILE A 159 5.02 -4.71 7.11
C ILE A 159 4.90 -6.02 7.87
N GLN A 160 5.48 -6.12 9.08
CA GLN A 160 5.41 -7.36 9.85
C GLN A 160 3.97 -7.73 10.25
N PRO A 161 3.15 -6.82 10.81
CA PRO A 161 1.73 -7.10 11.08
C PRO A 161 0.94 -7.55 9.84
N VAL A 162 1.15 -6.90 8.69
CA VAL A 162 0.49 -7.27 7.44
C VAL A 162 0.89 -8.67 6.98
N LEU A 163 2.19 -9.00 7.01
CA LEU A 163 2.67 -10.34 6.65
C LEU A 163 2.13 -11.41 7.60
N GLN A 164 1.93 -11.10 8.88
CA GLN A 164 1.33 -12.03 9.84
C GLN A 164 -0.17 -12.27 9.58
N ALA A 165 -0.89 -11.24 9.12
CA ALA A 165 -2.31 -11.33 8.78
C ALA A 165 -2.56 -11.88 7.37
N LEU A 166 -1.54 -11.96 6.52
CA LEU A 166 -1.65 -12.48 5.16
C LEU A 166 -1.68 -14.02 5.18
N ARG A 167 -2.60 -14.61 4.41
CA ARG A 167 -2.67 -16.07 4.20
C ARG A 167 -1.48 -16.53 3.35
N PHE A 168 -1.07 -17.79 3.51
CA PHE A 168 -0.12 -18.40 2.57
C PHE A 168 -0.68 -18.39 1.16
N ASP A 169 0.16 -18.08 0.19
CA ASP A 169 -0.16 -17.81 -1.21
C ASP A 169 -1.04 -16.57 -1.44
N GLY A 170 -1.33 -15.82 -0.37
CA GLY A 170 -1.98 -14.52 -0.44
C GLY A 170 -1.07 -13.45 -1.04
N MET A 171 -1.68 -12.37 -1.52
CA MET A 171 -1.00 -11.25 -2.15
C MET A 171 -1.06 -10.00 -1.27
N LEU A 172 0.09 -9.32 -1.16
CA LEU A 172 0.20 -7.99 -0.58
C LEU A 172 0.46 -6.98 -1.70
N LEU A 173 -0.39 -5.97 -1.78
CA LEU A 173 -0.18 -4.76 -2.56
C LEU A 173 0.33 -3.70 -1.60
N LEU A 174 1.55 -3.25 -1.80
CA LEU A 174 2.20 -2.25 -0.94
C LEU A 174 2.48 -0.98 -1.74
N ALA A 175 2.09 0.16 -1.20
CA ALA A 175 2.50 1.46 -1.69
C ALA A 175 3.30 2.22 -0.63
N SER A 176 4.28 2.98 -1.07
CA SER A 176 5.04 3.93 -0.27
C SER A 176 5.12 5.26 -1.00
N THR A 177 4.77 6.34 -0.32
CA THR A 177 4.92 7.70 -0.83
C THR A 177 6.21 8.37 -0.36
N ASP A 178 7.05 7.67 0.42
CA ASP A 178 8.40 8.12 0.73
C ASP A 178 9.30 8.02 -0.50
N GLY A 179 9.37 9.11 -1.23
CA GLY A 179 10.20 9.21 -2.43
C GLY A 179 11.66 9.61 -2.16
N ARG A 180 12.01 10.02 -0.94
CA ARG A 180 13.34 10.55 -0.63
C ARG A 180 14.29 9.48 -0.09
N SER A 181 13.84 8.72 0.89
CA SER A 181 14.66 7.71 1.54
C SER A 181 15.13 6.63 0.56
N PRO A 182 14.24 5.93 -0.16
CA PRO A 182 14.67 4.82 -1.01
C PRO A 182 15.44 5.28 -2.26
N THR A 183 15.32 6.55 -2.68
CA THR A 183 16.07 7.11 -3.83
C THR A 183 17.42 7.69 -3.44
N GLY A 184 17.78 7.69 -2.15
CA GLY A 184 19.07 8.13 -1.66
C GLY A 184 19.18 9.62 -1.32
N HIS A 185 18.08 10.38 -1.42
CA HIS A 185 18.03 11.80 -1.05
C HIS A 185 17.87 12.04 0.46
N ASP A 186 17.53 11.00 1.22
CA ASP A 186 17.57 10.96 2.67
C ASP A 186 18.19 9.63 3.13
N ARG A 187 19.51 9.62 3.26
CA ARG A 187 20.25 8.41 3.65
C ARG A 187 19.88 7.94 5.07
N ALA A 188 19.73 8.87 6.00
CA ALA A 188 19.38 8.53 7.38
C ALA A 188 17.96 7.97 7.45
N GLY A 189 17.02 8.56 6.69
CA GLY A 189 15.68 8.03 6.52
C GLY A 189 15.68 6.62 5.94
N ALA A 190 16.50 6.36 4.91
CA ALA A 190 16.63 5.03 4.32
C ALA A 190 17.09 3.98 5.34
N VAL A 191 18.12 4.31 6.16
CA VAL A 191 18.57 3.40 7.21
C VAL A 191 17.45 3.10 8.22
N ARG A 192 16.70 4.12 8.64
CA ARG A 192 15.62 3.96 9.62
C ARG A 192 14.43 3.19 9.07
N SER A 193 13.98 3.51 7.85
CA SER A 193 12.74 2.99 7.29
C SER A 193 12.92 1.69 6.50
N LEU A 194 14.09 1.49 5.90
CA LEU A 194 14.36 0.34 5.02
C LEU A 194 15.42 -0.60 5.59
N GLY A 195 16.12 -0.22 6.68
CA GLY A 195 17.24 -0.97 7.21
C GLY A 195 18.43 -1.08 6.26
N ALA A 196 18.54 -0.16 5.30
CA ALA A 196 19.61 -0.15 4.29
C ALA A 196 19.92 1.29 3.87
N ALA A 197 21.21 1.59 3.66
CA ALA A 197 21.62 2.90 3.16
C ALA A 197 21.41 2.98 1.65
N ALA A 198 20.63 3.97 1.22
CA ALA A 198 20.47 4.31 -0.18
C ALA A 198 21.37 5.52 -0.54
N ARG A 199 21.85 5.57 -1.77
CA ARG A 199 22.53 6.73 -2.37
C ARG A 199 21.88 7.08 -3.69
N VAL A 200 21.93 8.36 -4.06
CA VAL A 200 21.48 8.80 -5.38
C VAL A 200 22.26 8.06 -6.46
N HIS A 201 21.55 7.54 -7.43
CA HIS A 201 22.07 6.69 -8.50
C HIS A 201 21.24 6.92 -9.77
N PRO A 202 21.77 6.75 -10.99
CA PRO A 202 20.99 6.85 -12.21
C PRO A 202 19.76 5.93 -12.24
N ALA A 203 19.85 4.77 -11.58
CA ALA A 203 18.73 3.82 -11.41
C ALA A 203 18.02 3.97 -10.04
N SER A 204 18.00 5.16 -9.42
CA SER A 204 17.41 5.35 -8.09
C SER A 204 15.96 4.91 -7.98
N TRP A 205 15.19 5.04 -9.05
CA TRP A 205 13.78 4.61 -9.07
C TRP A 205 13.64 3.08 -9.00
N GLU A 206 14.44 2.36 -9.77
CA GLU A 206 14.50 0.90 -9.71
C GLU A 206 15.02 0.43 -8.35
N LEU A 207 16.08 1.07 -7.86
CA LEU A 207 16.65 0.76 -6.55
C LEU A 207 15.65 1.01 -5.42
N ALA A 208 14.80 2.02 -5.52
CA ALA A 208 13.75 2.28 -4.56
C ALA A 208 12.74 1.11 -4.46
N LEU A 209 12.34 0.54 -5.59
CA LEU A 209 11.49 -0.65 -5.63
C LEU A 209 12.22 -1.87 -5.04
N ARG A 210 13.50 -2.04 -5.38
CA ARG A 210 14.35 -3.13 -4.84
C ARG A 210 14.55 -3.00 -3.32
N HIS A 211 14.72 -1.79 -2.80
CA HIS A 211 14.80 -1.55 -1.35
C HIS A 211 13.53 -1.97 -0.63
N GLN A 212 12.36 -1.67 -1.19
CA GLN A 212 11.08 -2.11 -0.60
C GLN A 212 10.94 -3.63 -0.65
N LEU A 213 11.28 -4.27 -1.77
CA LEU A 213 11.29 -5.74 -1.86
C LEU A 213 12.27 -6.35 -0.86
N GLY A 214 13.46 -5.77 -0.71
CA GLY A 214 14.44 -6.24 0.26
C GLY A 214 13.98 -6.12 1.72
N LEU A 215 13.24 -5.05 2.03
CA LEU A 215 12.62 -4.91 3.36
C LEU A 215 11.55 -5.97 3.59
N LEU A 216 10.63 -6.16 2.62
CA LEU A 216 9.59 -7.19 2.68
C LEU A 216 10.18 -8.60 2.81
N ALA A 217 11.21 -8.91 2.02
CA ALA A 217 11.87 -10.21 2.03
C ALA A 217 12.48 -10.50 3.41
N ARG A 218 13.27 -9.58 3.97
CA ARG A 218 13.85 -9.76 5.31
C ARG A 218 12.79 -10.00 6.38
N GLN A 219 11.69 -9.24 6.35
CA GLN A 219 10.60 -9.43 7.31
C GLN A 219 9.88 -10.77 7.12
N ALA A 220 9.65 -11.20 5.89
CA ALA A 220 9.06 -12.50 5.59
C ALA A 220 9.97 -13.66 6.04
N TRP A 221 11.28 -13.58 5.76
CA TRP A 221 12.25 -14.60 6.16
C TRP A 221 12.39 -14.75 7.68
N MET A 222 12.31 -13.62 8.42
CA MET A 222 12.27 -13.67 9.91
C MET A 222 11.04 -14.41 10.43
N LEU A 223 9.95 -14.47 9.66
CA LEU A 223 8.76 -15.27 9.94
C LEU A 223 8.85 -16.70 9.37
N GLY A 224 9.98 -17.10 8.80
CA GLY A 224 10.16 -18.39 8.14
C GLY A 224 9.38 -18.55 6.82
N ARG A 225 9.03 -17.44 6.18
CA ARG A 225 8.17 -17.41 4.98
C ARG A 225 8.94 -16.90 3.77
N GLY A 226 8.67 -17.48 2.61
CA GLY A 226 9.22 -17.01 1.34
C GLY A 226 8.39 -15.90 0.72
N LEU A 227 9.00 -15.18 -0.23
CA LEU A 227 8.39 -14.06 -0.91
C LEU A 227 8.61 -14.14 -2.42
N GLN A 228 7.54 -14.00 -3.19
CA GLN A 228 7.60 -13.93 -4.64
C GLN A 228 7.16 -12.55 -5.11
N PRO A 229 8.04 -11.73 -5.69
CA PRO A 229 7.65 -10.51 -6.39
C PRO A 229 6.76 -10.83 -7.60
N LEU A 230 5.66 -10.12 -7.75
CA LEU A 230 4.72 -10.28 -8.88
C LEU A 230 4.75 -9.06 -9.80
N LEU A 231 4.74 -7.86 -9.24
CA LEU A 231 4.68 -6.61 -9.99
C LEU A 231 5.36 -5.50 -9.19
N CYS A 232 6.15 -4.66 -9.86
CA CYS A 232 6.77 -3.48 -9.27
C CYS A 232 6.73 -2.33 -10.27
N PHE A 233 6.27 -1.18 -9.82
CA PHE A 233 6.23 0.04 -10.64
C PHE A 233 6.20 1.29 -9.76
N SER A 234 6.44 2.45 -10.38
CA SER A 234 6.31 3.74 -9.71
C SER A 234 5.31 4.62 -10.45
N GLU A 235 4.50 5.33 -9.68
CA GLU A 235 3.62 6.41 -10.16
C GLU A 235 4.17 7.72 -9.59
N GLY A 236 4.96 8.43 -10.39
CA GLY A 236 5.71 9.55 -9.85
C GLY A 236 6.58 9.09 -8.66
N ARG A 237 6.45 9.73 -7.51
CA ARG A 237 7.22 9.38 -6.29
C ARG A 237 6.54 8.32 -5.41
N THR A 238 5.47 7.70 -5.86
CA THR A 238 4.84 6.57 -5.17
C THR A 238 5.41 5.29 -5.74
N PHE A 239 6.03 4.50 -4.89
CA PHE A 239 6.60 3.20 -5.26
C PHE A 239 5.64 2.10 -4.84
N ARG A 240 5.31 1.23 -5.79
CA ARG A 240 4.35 0.14 -5.58
C ARG A 240 4.99 -1.19 -5.87
N VAL A 241 4.82 -2.10 -4.94
CA VAL A 241 5.27 -3.49 -5.08
C VAL A 241 4.12 -4.44 -4.75
N VAL A 242 4.00 -5.48 -5.53
CA VAL A 242 3.06 -6.57 -5.29
C VAL A 242 3.85 -7.84 -5.08
N VAL A 243 3.58 -8.52 -3.99
CA VAL A 243 4.26 -9.75 -3.63
C VAL A 243 3.24 -10.83 -3.25
N ARG A 244 3.60 -12.08 -3.50
CA ARG A 244 2.91 -13.25 -2.97
C ARG A 244 3.73 -13.83 -1.84
N MET A 245 3.10 -14.11 -0.72
CA MET A 245 3.74 -14.77 0.41
C MET A 245 3.69 -16.27 0.24
N ARG A 246 4.83 -16.94 0.31
CA ARG A 246 4.94 -18.39 0.28
C ARG A 246 5.04 -18.97 1.68
N ARG A 247 4.55 -20.18 1.86
CA ARG A 247 4.61 -20.87 3.16
C ARG A 247 6.03 -21.09 3.66
N GLN A 248 6.99 -21.29 2.76
CA GLN A 248 8.39 -21.55 3.07
C GLN A 248 9.30 -20.78 2.11
N LEU A 249 10.51 -20.48 2.56
CA LEU A 249 11.56 -19.96 1.69
C LEU A 249 11.87 -20.97 0.58
N GLN A 250 12.13 -20.45 -0.62
CA GLN A 250 12.69 -21.27 -1.68
C GLN A 250 14.20 -21.45 -1.44
N PRO A 251 14.79 -22.59 -1.80
CA PRO A 251 16.23 -22.78 -1.67
C PRO A 251 17.00 -21.66 -2.38
N GLY A 252 17.88 -20.97 -1.65
CA GLY A 252 18.68 -19.87 -2.17
C GLY A 252 17.95 -18.53 -2.35
N GLU A 253 16.73 -18.40 -1.84
CA GLU A 253 15.97 -17.14 -1.94
C GLU A 253 16.74 -15.96 -1.32
N GLU A 254 17.48 -16.21 -0.23
CA GLU A 254 18.32 -15.22 0.45
C GLU A 254 19.48 -14.69 -0.42
N HIS A 255 19.92 -15.43 -1.43
CA HIS A 255 20.97 -15.01 -2.36
C HIS A 255 20.50 -13.88 -3.30
N HIS A 256 19.21 -13.64 -3.39
CA HIS A 256 18.66 -12.50 -4.17
C HIS A 256 18.79 -11.14 -3.43
N LEU A 257 19.21 -11.16 -2.16
CA LEU A 257 19.46 -9.93 -1.39
C LEU A 257 20.97 -9.68 -1.31
N GLY A 258 21.41 -8.51 -1.76
CA GLY A 258 22.81 -8.14 -1.77
C GLY A 258 23.05 -6.65 -1.78
N LEU A 259 24.28 -6.25 -1.93
CA LEU A 259 24.72 -4.87 -2.07
C LEU A 259 24.99 -4.56 -3.54
N ILE A 260 24.64 -3.35 -3.95
CA ILE A 260 25.00 -2.81 -5.27
C ILE A 260 26.11 -1.77 -5.07
N ALA A 261 27.21 -1.95 -5.75
CA ALA A 261 28.29 -0.96 -5.83
C ALA A 261 28.34 -0.37 -7.24
N ARG A 262 28.54 0.93 -7.30
CA ARG A 262 28.79 1.66 -8.55
C ARG A 262 30.18 2.29 -8.49
N CYS A 263 30.99 2.03 -9.51
CA CYS A 263 32.20 2.79 -9.76
C CYS A 263 31.84 4.10 -10.47
N GLU A 264 32.33 5.21 -9.97
CA GLU A 264 32.12 6.51 -10.61
C GLU A 264 33.20 6.84 -11.65
N ALA A 265 34.28 6.05 -11.69
CA ALA A 265 35.41 6.26 -12.61
C ALA A 265 35.25 5.46 -13.92
N CYS A 266 34.46 4.41 -13.94
CA CYS A 266 34.18 3.60 -15.12
C CYS A 266 32.69 3.27 -15.24
#